data_76edf528c83f1c76fc4786d2d9d93e76
#
_entry.id   76edf528c83f1c76fc4786d2d9d93e76
#
_cell.length_a   1.000
_cell.length_b   1.000
_cell.length_c   1.000
_cell.angle_alpha   90.00
_cell.angle_beta   90.00
_cell.angle_gamma   90.00
#
_symmetry.space_group_name_H-M   'P 1'
#
loop_
_entity.id
_entity.type
_entity.pdbx_description
1 polymer ?
#
loop_
_entity_poly.entity_id
_entity_poly.type
_entity_poly.pdbx_seq_one_letter_code
_entity_poly.pdbx_strand_id
1 'polypeptide(L)'
;MTVMEQRGAYRPTPPPAWQPRTDPAPLLPDAEPYRVLGTEAAAKADPELLRRLYAELVKGRRYNAQATALTKQGRLAVYPSSTGQEACEVAAALVLEERDWLFPSYRDTLAVVARGVDPVEALTLLRGDWHTGYDPHEHRVAPLSTPLATQLPHAVGLAHAARLKGDDVVALAMVGDGGTSEGDFHEALNFAAVWQAPVVFLVQNNGFAISVPLAKQTAAPSLAHKAVGYGMPGRLVDGNDAAAVHEVLADAVRRARAGGGPTLVEAITYRVDAHTNADDATRYRGDAEVEAWREHDPIALLERELTGRGLLDEAGAETARQDAETMAADLRARMNQDAELDPMDLFTHVYAEPTPQLLEQREQLRAELAAEAESEGARP
;
A
#
# COMPACT_ATOMS: atom_id res chain seq x y z
N MET A 1 59.42 3.77 22.16
CA MET A 1 58.54 2.95 23.01
C MET A 1 57.28 3.76 23.27
N THR A 2 56.20 3.26 22.86
CA THR A 2 54.94 3.89 22.48
C THR A 2 54.08 4.20 23.70
N VAL A 3 53.71 5.48 23.87
CA VAL A 3 52.71 5.93 24.86
C VAL A 3 51.31 5.69 24.25
N MET A 4 50.91 4.45 24.15
CA MET A 4 49.59 4.06 23.66
C MET A 4 48.92 2.96 24.49
N GLU A 5 49.16 2.94 25.79
CA GLU A 5 48.42 2.04 26.67
C GLU A 5 48.00 2.83 27.91
N GLN A 6 46.74 3.22 27.90
CA GLN A 6 45.81 3.45 29.01
C GLN A 6 44.78 4.54 28.65
N ARG A 7 44.07 4.39 27.54
CA ARG A 7 42.73 4.95 27.48
C ARG A 7 41.79 3.89 28.05
N GLY A 8 41.60 3.91 29.36
CA GLY A 8 40.52 3.22 30.02
C GLY A 8 39.23 3.60 29.27
N ALA A 9 38.48 2.61 28.81
CA ALA A 9 37.22 2.84 28.15
C ALA A 9 36.36 3.75 29.03
N TYR A 10 36.12 4.98 28.59
CA TYR A 10 35.16 5.88 29.22
C TYR A 10 33.82 5.17 29.26
N ARG A 11 33.43 4.68 30.43
CA ARG A 11 32.06 4.20 30.68
C ARG A 11 31.35 5.36 31.38
N PRO A 12 30.53 6.14 30.68
CA PRO A 12 29.72 7.15 31.32
C PRO A 12 28.81 6.45 32.32
N THR A 13 28.96 6.77 33.60
CA THR A 13 27.94 6.37 34.57
C THR A 13 26.70 7.18 34.25
N PRO A 14 25.56 6.55 33.88
CA PRO A 14 24.33 7.29 33.60
C PRO A 14 23.94 8.08 34.86
N PRO A 15 23.38 9.29 34.70
CA PRO A 15 22.90 10.06 35.86
C PRO A 15 21.88 9.23 36.65
N PRO A 16 21.82 9.40 37.99
CA PRO A 16 20.98 8.58 38.85
C PRO A 16 19.49 8.54 38.48
N ALA A 17 19.01 9.56 37.76
CA ALA A 17 17.64 9.65 37.26
C ALA A 17 17.42 9.05 35.84
N TRP A 18 18.49 8.54 35.19
CA TRP A 18 18.37 7.94 33.86
C TRP A 18 17.82 6.53 33.98
N GLN A 19 16.65 6.31 33.41
CA GLN A 19 16.07 4.98 33.25
C GLN A 19 15.42 4.88 31.87
N PRO A 20 15.41 3.71 31.23
CA PRO A 20 14.61 3.48 30.02
C PRO A 20 13.14 3.80 30.33
N ARG A 21 12.52 4.61 29.48
CA ARG A 21 11.09 4.99 29.65
C ARG A 21 10.13 3.84 29.35
N THR A 22 10.58 2.86 28.57
CA THR A 22 9.76 1.77 28.05
C THR A 22 10.55 0.48 28.10
N ASP A 23 9.92 -0.59 28.62
CA ASP A 23 10.43 -1.95 28.45
C ASP A 23 10.32 -2.33 26.97
N PRO A 24 11.37 -2.70 26.26
CA PRO A 24 11.32 -3.08 24.86
C PRO A 24 10.64 -4.45 24.63
N ALA A 25 10.57 -5.32 25.63
CA ALA A 25 10.05 -6.68 25.44
C ALA A 25 8.64 -6.75 24.85
N PRO A 26 7.65 -5.95 25.29
CA PRO A 26 6.32 -5.94 24.70
C PRO A 26 6.25 -5.36 23.27
N LEU A 27 7.31 -4.67 22.84
CA LEU A 27 7.38 -4.03 21.53
C LEU A 27 7.98 -4.94 20.45
N LEU A 28 8.71 -5.98 20.87
CA LEU A 28 9.34 -6.92 19.95
C LEU A 28 8.28 -7.70 19.16
N PRO A 29 8.51 -7.91 17.85
CA PRO A 29 7.70 -8.85 17.09
C PRO A 29 7.97 -10.28 17.55
N ASP A 30 7.00 -11.15 17.31
CA ASP A 30 7.20 -12.58 17.49
C ASP A 30 8.28 -13.11 16.53
N ALA A 31 8.91 -14.24 16.89
CA ALA A 31 9.98 -14.83 16.10
C ALA A 31 9.46 -15.39 14.76
N GLU A 32 8.24 -15.89 14.77
CA GLU A 32 7.57 -16.45 13.59
C GLU A 32 6.41 -15.57 13.12
N PRO A 33 6.14 -15.51 11.82
CA PRO A 33 4.98 -14.78 11.30
C PRO A 33 3.67 -15.34 11.85
N TYR A 34 2.80 -14.46 12.32
CA TYR A 34 1.45 -14.85 12.76
C TYR A 34 0.64 -15.41 11.60
N ARG A 35 -0.10 -16.50 11.84
CA ARG A 35 -0.95 -17.20 10.88
C ARG A 35 -2.29 -17.55 11.48
N VAL A 36 -3.32 -17.56 10.66
CA VAL A 36 -4.68 -17.99 10.98
C VAL A 36 -5.08 -19.21 10.15
N LEU A 37 -4.95 -19.12 8.82
CA LEU A 37 -5.38 -20.19 7.92
C LEU A 37 -4.59 -21.48 8.16
N GLY A 38 -5.31 -22.60 8.22
CA GLY A 38 -4.71 -23.91 8.52
C GLY A 38 -4.33 -24.11 9.99
N THR A 39 -4.70 -23.24 10.91
CA THR A 39 -4.49 -23.33 12.35
C THR A 39 -5.82 -23.45 13.11
N GLU A 40 -5.76 -23.72 14.41
CA GLU A 40 -6.96 -23.72 15.27
C GLU A 40 -7.65 -22.32 15.34
N ALA A 41 -6.92 -21.25 15.08
CA ALA A 41 -7.47 -19.89 15.06
C ALA A 41 -8.46 -19.70 13.90
N ALA A 42 -8.26 -20.38 12.77
CA ALA A 42 -9.16 -20.31 11.61
C ALA A 42 -10.61 -20.67 11.97
N ALA A 43 -10.81 -21.63 12.89
CA ALA A 43 -12.15 -22.03 13.32
C ALA A 43 -12.94 -20.89 14.01
N LYS A 44 -12.25 -19.89 14.55
CA LYS A 44 -12.84 -18.73 15.24
C LYS A 44 -13.02 -17.53 14.31
N ALA A 45 -12.41 -17.55 13.13
CA ALA A 45 -12.53 -16.46 12.18
C ALA A 45 -13.97 -16.35 11.64
N ASP A 46 -14.45 -15.12 11.52
CA ASP A 46 -15.79 -14.82 11.03
C ASP A 46 -15.98 -15.34 9.59
N PRO A 47 -16.95 -16.25 9.35
CA PRO A 47 -17.20 -16.79 8.04
C PRO A 47 -17.55 -15.76 6.97
N GLU A 48 -18.27 -14.70 7.32
CA GLU A 48 -18.65 -13.66 6.37
C GLU A 48 -17.43 -12.82 5.95
N LEU A 49 -16.55 -12.49 6.91
CA LEU A 49 -15.29 -11.85 6.61
C LEU A 49 -14.43 -12.71 5.68
N LEU A 50 -14.31 -14.01 5.95
CA LEU A 50 -13.51 -14.90 5.11
C LEU A 50 -14.06 -14.98 3.67
N ARG A 51 -15.38 -15.06 3.49
CA ARG A 51 -16.00 -15.04 2.15
C ARG A 51 -15.76 -13.71 1.44
N ARG A 52 -15.89 -12.59 2.16
CA ARG A 52 -15.64 -11.26 1.61
C ARG A 52 -14.16 -11.10 1.20
N LEU A 53 -13.22 -11.54 2.03
CA LEU A 53 -11.79 -11.55 1.69
C LEU A 53 -11.56 -12.37 0.42
N TYR A 54 -12.14 -13.57 0.31
CA TYR A 54 -12.00 -14.42 -0.87
C TYR A 54 -12.50 -13.75 -2.15
N ALA A 55 -13.71 -13.19 -2.13
CA ALA A 55 -14.29 -12.51 -3.27
C ALA A 55 -13.42 -11.33 -3.74
N GLU A 56 -12.93 -10.51 -2.80
CA GLU A 56 -12.06 -9.37 -3.12
C GLU A 56 -10.66 -9.81 -3.61
N LEU A 57 -10.11 -10.92 -3.10
CA LEU A 57 -8.86 -11.49 -3.61
C LEU A 57 -9.00 -11.97 -5.05
N VAL A 58 -10.08 -12.69 -5.38
CA VAL A 58 -10.36 -13.17 -6.75
C VAL A 58 -10.53 -11.98 -7.69
N LYS A 59 -11.30 -10.99 -7.28
CA LYS A 59 -11.47 -9.72 -8.02
C LYS A 59 -10.13 -9.01 -8.22
N GLY A 60 -9.32 -8.91 -7.17
CA GLY A 60 -7.99 -8.27 -7.20
C GLY A 60 -7.03 -8.94 -8.17
N ARG A 61 -6.96 -10.27 -8.17
CA ARG A 61 -6.14 -11.02 -9.13
C ARG A 61 -6.58 -10.74 -10.56
N ARG A 62 -7.87 -10.72 -10.81
CA ARG A 62 -8.41 -10.44 -12.14
C ARG A 62 -8.17 -8.98 -12.57
N TYR A 63 -8.26 -8.04 -11.62
CA TYR A 63 -7.90 -6.64 -11.83
C TYR A 63 -6.42 -6.49 -12.23
N ASN A 64 -5.48 -7.07 -11.47
CA ASN A 64 -4.06 -7.08 -11.79
C ASN A 64 -3.79 -7.63 -13.21
N ALA A 65 -4.43 -8.74 -13.58
CA ALA A 65 -4.28 -9.34 -14.89
C ALA A 65 -4.81 -8.41 -16.00
N GLN A 66 -5.97 -7.74 -15.78
CA GLN A 66 -6.54 -6.81 -16.75
C GLN A 66 -5.68 -5.56 -16.91
N ALA A 67 -5.20 -4.96 -15.82
CA ALA A 67 -4.34 -3.78 -15.86
C ALA A 67 -3.00 -4.10 -16.55
N THR A 68 -2.41 -5.26 -16.28
CA THR A 68 -1.22 -5.75 -17.00
C THR A 68 -1.49 -5.91 -18.50
N ALA A 69 -2.66 -6.41 -18.91
CA ALA A 69 -3.01 -6.50 -20.32
C ALA A 69 -3.17 -5.12 -20.97
N LEU A 70 -3.70 -4.13 -20.25
CA LEU A 70 -3.85 -2.75 -20.74
C LEU A 70 -2.49 -2.07 -21.00
N THR A 71 -1.43 -2.38 -20.23
CA THR A 71 -0.08 -1.87 -20.57
C THR A 71 0.44 -2.40 -21.89
N LYS A 72 0.20 -3.68 -22.16
CA LYS A 72 0.60 -4.31 -23.46
C LYS A 72 -0.17 -3.76 -24.65
N GLN A 73 -1.35 -3.18 -24.40
CA GLN A 73 -2.19 -2.54 -25.42
C GLN A 73 -1.90 -1.02 -25.55
N GLY A 74 -0.97 -0.48 -24.77
CA GLY A 74 -0.67 0.95 -24.76
C GLY A 74 -1.74 1.84 -24.13
N ARG A 75 -2.68 1.24 -23.36
CA ARG A 75 -3.75 1.95 -22.66
C ARG A 75 -3.36 2.41 -21.25
N LEU A 76 -2.29 1.83 -20.70
CA LEU A 76 -1.59 2.29 -19.51
C LEU A 76 -0.11 2.49 -19.84
N ALA A 77 0.47 3.56 -19.36
CA ALA A 77 1.89 3.84 -19.53
C ALA A 77 2.75 2.88 -18.69
N VAL A 78 2.31 2.61 -17.48
CA VAL A 78 2.98 1.71 -16.52
C VAL A 78 1.94 1.03 -15.63
N TYR A 79 2.24 -0.20 -15.22
CA TYR A 79 1.48 -0.89 -14.18
C TYR A 79 2.41 -1.72 -13.30
N PRO A 80 2.54 -1.38 -12.02
CA PRO A 80 3.25 -2.17 -11.03
C PRO A 80 2.29 -3.19 -10.41
N SER A 81 2.17 -4.38 -11.01
CA SER A 81 1.29 -5.44 -10.52
C SER A 81 1.58 -5.80 -9.06
N SER A 82 0.52 -6.02 -8.28
CA SER A 82 0.59 -6.51 -6.90
C SER A 82 0.30 -8.02 -6.80
N THR A 83 0.37 -8.77 -7.90
CA THR A 83 0.18 -10.22 -7.89
C THR A 83 1.09 -10.89 -6.86
N GLY A 84 0.49 -11.63 -5.94
CA GLY A 84 1.13 -12.24 -4.78
C GLY A 84 1.01 -11.43 -3.48
N GLN A 85 0.61 -10.16 -3.55
CA GLN A 85 0.45 -9.26 -2.39
C GLN A 85 -1.02 -8.89 -2.11
N GLU A 86 -1.96 -9.46 -2.86
CA GLU A 86 -3.38 -9.08 -2.81
C GLU A 86 -3.96 -9.17 -1.40
N ALA A 87 -3.52 -10.15 -0.59
CA ALA A 87 -4.01 -10.32 0.77
C ALA A 87 -3.70 -9.10 1.66
N CYS A 88 -2.53 -8.51 1.51
CA CYS A 88 -2.14 -7.30 2.24
C CYS A 88 -3.05 -6.11 1.87
N GLU A 89 -3.30 -5.92 0.58
CA GLU A 89 -4.07 -4.80 0.06
C GLU A 89 -5.55 -4.90 0.40
N VAL A 90 -6.14 -6.08 0.18
CA VAL A 90 -7.54 -6.34 0.51
C VAL A 90 -7.78 -6.22 2.02
N ALA A 91 -6.92 -6.82 2.85
CA ALA A 91 -7.06 -6.73 4.29
C ALA A 91 -6.90 -5.29 4.80
N ALA A 92 -5.96 -4.52 4.25
CA ALA A 92 -5.75 -3.10 4.59
C ALA A 92 -6.98 -2.25 4.26
N ALA A 93 -7.64 -2.51 3.13
CA ALA A 93 -8.84 -1.79 2.74
C ALA A 93 -10.05 -2.16 3.62
N LEU A 94 -10.24 -3.45 3.92
CA LEU A 94 -11.42 -3.94 4.62
C LEU A 94 -11.41 -3.72 6.14
N VAL A 95 -10.23 -3.51 6.73
CA VAL A 95 -10.10 -3.28 8.17
C VAL A 95 -10.50 -1.85 8.59
N LEU A 96 -10.46 -0.92 7.65
CA LEU A 96 -10.73 0.50 7.90
C LEU A 96 -12.23 0.80 7.86
N GLU A 97 -12.69 1.61 8.81
CA GLU A 97 -14.02 2.21 8.78
C GLU A 97 -14.10 3.33 7.72
N GLU A 98 -15.31 3.76 7.35
CA GLU A 98 -15.51 4.82 6.32
C GLU A 98 -14.80 6.14 6.66
N ARG A 99 -14.70 6.47 7.96
CA ARG A 99 -14.04 7.68 8.46
C ARG A 99 -12.51 7.62 8.44
N ASP A 100 -11.94 6.41 8.33
CA ASP A 100 -10.49 6.18 8.38
C ASP A 100 -9.85 6.44 7.01
N TRP A 101 -8.57 6.77 7.03
CA TRP A 101 -7.83 7.09 5.83
C TRP A 101 -6.84 6.00 5.43
N LEU A 102 -6.81 5.68 4.13
CA LEU A 102 -5.78 4.86 3.51
C LEU A 102 -4.75 5.75 2.81
N PHE A 103 -3.46 5.49 3.04
CA PHE A 103 -2.33 6.11 2.36
C PHE A 103 -1.55 5.05 1.58
N PRO A 104 -1.90 4.82 0.30
CA PRO A 104 -1.30 3.80 -0.52
C PRO A 104 0.05 4.21 -1.09
N SER A 105 0.90 3.22 -1.45
CA SER A 105 2.02 3.41 -2.34
C SER A 105 1.59 3.27 -3.81
N TYR A 106 2.52 3.46 -4.73
CA TYR A 106 2.26 3.33 -6.17
C TYR A 106 1.82 1.92 -6.62
N ARG A 107 2.06 0.86 -5.80
CA ARG A 107 1.67 -0.52 -6.12
C ARG A 107 0.27 -0.88 -5.62
N ASP A 108 -0.29 -0.11 -4.73
CA ASP A 108 -1.47 -0.48 -3.94
C ASP A 108 -2.80 -0.06 -4.62
N THR A 109 -2.86 -0.08 -5.96
CA THR A 109 -4.08 0.27 -6.69
C THR A 109 -5.24 -0.67 -6.36
N LEU A 110 -4.97 -1.93 -6.02
CA LEU A 110 -5.99 -2.85 -5.56
C LEU A 110 -6.59 -2.43 -4.21
N ALA A 111 -5.77 -1.95 -3.27
CA ALA A 111 -6.28 -1.43 -2.00
C ALA A 111 -7.18 -0.19 -2.22
N VAL A 112 -6.83 0.66 -3.18
CA VAL A 112 -7.64 1.83 -3.59
C VAL A 112 -9.01 1.37 -4.11
N VAL A 113 -9.04 0.37 -5.02
CA VAL A 113 -10.30 -0.21 -5.56
C VAL A 113 -11.10 -0.89 -4.45
N ALA A 114 -10.46 -1.65 -3.57
CA ALA A 114 -11.13 -2.32 -2.46
C ALA A 114 -11.72 -1.35 -1.42
N ARG A 115 -11.25 -0.08 -1.39
CA ARG A 115 -11.86 1.03 -0.63
C ARG A 115 -13.08 1.65 -1.31
N GLY A 116 -13.45 1.19 -2.50
CA GLY A 116 -14.62 1.64 -3.24
C GLY A 116 -14.35 2.70 -4.31
N VAL A 117 -13.09 3.00 -4.61
CA VAL A 117 -12.73 3.83 -5.76
C VAL A 117 -12.99 3.04 -7.04
N ASP A 118 -13.54 3.71 -8.04
CA ASP A 118 -13.78 3.10 -9.35
C ASP A 118 -12.46 2.57 -9.96
N PRO A 119 -12.44 1.35 -10.53
CA PRO A 119 -11.23 0.76 -11.10
C PRO A 119 -10.55 1.58 -12.20
N VAL A 120 -11.29 2.34 -13.00
CA VAL A 120 -10.73 3.24 -14.03
C VAL A 120 -10.08 4.44 -13.37
N GLU A 121 -10.75 5.06 -12.40
CA GLU A 121 -10.25 6.21 -11.65
C GLU A 121 -8.97 5.86 -10.89
N ALA A 122 -8.90 4.66 -10.28
CA ALA A 122 -7.70 4.18 -9.61
C ALA A 122 -6.48 4.02 -10.55
N LEU A 123 -6.70 3.84 -11.86
CA LEU A 123 -5.64 3.69 -12.87
C LEU A 123 -5.31 5.00 -13.62
N THR A 124 -6.04 6.06 -13.40
CA THR A 124 -5.91 7.31 -14.16
C THR A 124 -4.48 7.86 -14.13
N LEU A 125 -3.85 7.94 -12.96
CA LEU A 125 -2.46 8.39 -12.85
C LEU A 125 -1.48 7.49 -13.63
N LEU A 126 -1.71 6.17 -13.63
CA LEU A 126 -0.86 5.19 -14.32
C LEU A 126 -1.11 5.15 -15.84
N ARG A 127 -2.20 5.75 -16.29
CA ARG A 127 -2.49 6.00 -17.70
C ARG A 127 -1.59 7.08 -18.28
N GLY A 128 -1.10 7.99 -17.45
CA GLY A 128 -0.30 9.15 -17.83
C GLY A 128 -1.07 10.47 -17.77
N ASP A 129 -2.27 10.44 -17.20
CA ASP A 129 -3.06 11.63 -16.97
C ASP A 129 -2.43 12.48 -15.85
N TRP A 130 -2.79 13.76 -15.82
CA TRP A 130 -2.13 14.75 -14.93
C TRP A 130 -2.75 14.81 -13.50
N HIS A 131 -3.80 14.06 -13.23
CA HIS A 131 -4.50 14.04 -11.93
C HIS A 131 -4.63 12.62 -11.37
N THR A 132 -5.01 12.51 -10.10
CA THR A 132 -5.09 11.23 -9.40
C THR A 132 -6.24 10.33 -9.86
N GLY A 133 -7.29 10.87 -10.47
CA GLY A 133 -8.45 10.15 -10.98
C GLY A 133 -9.65 10.11 -10.04
N TYR A 134 -9.46 10.30 -8.74
CA TYR A 134 -10.52 10.28 -7.73
C TYR A 134 -10.37 11.41 -6.71
N ASP A 135 -11.45 11.78 -6.01
CA ASP A 135 -11.41 12.74 -4.91
C ASP A 135 -10.94 12.04 -3.62
N PRO A 136 -9.76 12.41 -3.08
CA PRO A 136 -9.23 11.83 -1.85
C PRO A 136 -10.14 12.04 -0.63
N HIS A 137 -10.89 13.12 -0.58
CA HIS A 137 -11.78 13.42 0.55
C HIS A 137 -13.06 12.61 0.52
N GLU A 138 -13.60 12.32 -0.66
CA GLU A 138 -14.77 11.48 -0.83
C GLU A 138 -14.49 10.04 -0.39
N HIS A 139 -13.39 9.48 -0.89
CA HIS A 139 -13.04 8.08 -0.66
C HIS A 139 -12.21 7.83 0.61
N ARG A 140 -11.70 8.87 1.26
CA ARG A 140 -10.73 8.74 2.37
C ARG A 140 -9.49 7.93 1.97
N VAL A 141 -9.04 8.14 0.76
CA VAL A 141 -7.86 7.51 0.16
C VAL A 141 -6.94 8.59 -0.36
N ALA A 142 -5.74 8.68 0.18
CA ALA A 142 -4.73 9.63 -0.30
C ALA A 142 -4.30 9.28 -1.74
N PRO A 143 -3.83 10.26 -2.53
CA PRO A 143 -3.29 9.98 -3.85
C PRO A 143 -2.15 8.95 -3.79
N LEU A 144 -2.04 8.13 -4.85
CA LEU A 144 -0.91 7.21 -5.01
C LEU A 144 0.42 7.98 -4.97
N SER A 145 1.37 7.50 -4.18
CA SER A 145 2.71 8.11 -4.09
C SER A 145 3.74 7.27 -4.84
N THR A 146 4.31 7.83 -5.89
CA THR A 146 5.45 7.24 -6.60
C THR A 146 6.78 7.49 -5.87
N PRO A 147 7.07 8.68 -5.31
CA PRO A 147 8.21 8.87 -4.40
C PRO A 147 8.06 7.98 -3.18
N LEU A 148 9.08 7.12 -2.96
CA LEU A 148 9.03 6.12 -1.90
C LEU A 148 8.89 6.76 -0.51
N ALA A 149 8.06 6.14 0.34
CA ALA A 149 7.79 6.51 1.72
C ALA A 149 7.15 7.90 1.97
N THR A 150 7.01 8.77 0.97
CA THR A 150 6.44 10.13 1.12
C THR A 150 5.04 10.12 1.73
N GLN A 151 4.22 9.11 1.45
CA GLN A 151 2.88 8.98 2.02
C GLN A 151 2.88 8.77 3.55
N LEU A 152 3.97 8.28 4.12
CA LEU A 152 4.05 7.98 5.56
C LEU A 152 4.02 9.24 6.43
N PRO A 153 4.87 10.27 6.23
CA PRO A 153 4.76 11.52 6.98
C PRO A 153 3.43 12.25 6.74
N HIS A 154 2.82 12.12 5.55
CA HIS A 154 1.49 12.66 5.28
C HIS A 154 0.41 11.96 6.13
N ALA A 155 0.46 10.63 6.23
CA ALA A 155 -0.45 9.86 7.10
C ALA A 155 -0.29 10.26 8.57
N VAL A 156 0.95 10.43 9.04
CA VAL A 156 1.23 10.89 10.40
C VAL A 156 0.68 12.29 10.64
N GLY A 157 0.87 13.21 9.69
CA GLY A 157 0.35 14.57 9.77
C GLY A 157 -1.17 14.61 9.88
N LEU A 158 -1.87 13.84 9.02
CA LEU A 158 -3.33 13.72 9.07
C LEU A 158 -3.81 13.11 10.41
N ALA A 159 -3.21 12.00 10.83
CA ALA A 159 -3.57 11.33 12.07
C ALA A 159 -3.31 12.22 13.30
N HIS A 160 -2.21 12.95 13.32
CA HIS A 160 -1.92 13.92 14.38
C HIS A 160 -2.92 15.08 14.41
N ALA A 161 -3.27 15.61 13.25
CA ALA A 161 -4.29 16.67 13.15
C ALA A 161 -5.67 16.19 13.63
N ALA A 162 -6.08 14.97 13.26
CA ALA A 162 -7.30 14.35 13.75
C ALA A 162 -7.31 14.24 15.29
N ARG A 163 -6.20 13.75 15.87
CA ARG A 163 -6.04 13.67 17.32
C ARG A 163 -6.15 15.03 18.00
N LEU A 164 -5.51 16.08 17.43
CA LEU A 164 -5.59 17.44 18.00
C LEU A 164 -7.02 18.03 17.97
N LYS A 165 -7.80 17.65 16.95
CA LYS A 165 -9.20 18.06 16.81
C LYS A 165 -10.15 17.21 17.65
N GLY A 166 -9.72 16.04 18.13
CA GLY A 166 -10.56 15.06 18.78
C GLY A 166 -11.42 14.24 17.82
N ASP A 167 -11.02 14.17 16.55
CA ASP A 167 -11.68 13.35 15.53
C ASP A 167 -11.31 11.88 15.74
N ASP A 168 -12.29 10.99 15.65
CA ASP A 168 -12.10 9.54 15.75
C ASP A 168 -11.70 8.96 14.37
N VAL A 169 -10.45 9.18 13.99
CA VAL A 169 -9.88 8.79 12.70
C VAL A 169 -8.56 8.09 12.92
N VAL A 170 -8.38 6.96 12.24
CA VAL A 170 -7.10 6.24 12.12
C VAL A 170 -6.60 6.35 10.68
N ALA A 171 -5.30 6.54 10.50
CA ALA A 171 -4.66 6.44 9.19
C ALA A 171 -3.90 5.12 9.07
N LEU A 172 -4.06 4.42 7.95
CA LEU A 172 -3.26 3.25 7.58
C LEU A 172 -2.38 3.61 6.39
N ALA A 173 -1.07 3.52 6.54
CA ALA A 173 -0.10 3.83 5.52
C ALA A 173 0.64 2.57 5.05
N MET A 174 0.68 2.35 3.74
CA MET A 174 1.27 1.18 3.11
C MET A 174 2.62 1.53 2.49
N VAL A 175 3.59 0.63 2.60
CA VAL A 175 4.93 0.81 2.04
C VAL A 175 5.56 -0.54 1.72
N GLY A 176 6.38 -0.63 0.68
CA GLY A 176 7.19 -1.82 0.40
C GLY A 176 8.45 -1.88 1.27
N ASP A 177 9.13 -3.03 1.30
CA ASP A 177 10.38 -3.25 2.00
C ASP A 177 11.46 -2.22 1.61
N GLY A 178 11.59 -1.89 0.32
CA GLY A 178 12.53 -0.89 -0.16
C GLY A 178 12.31 0.51 0.43
N GLY A 179 11.05 0.91 0.61
CA GLY A 179 10.70 2.20 1.21
C GLY A 179 11.14 2.33 2.68
N THR A 180 11.39 1.22 3.37
CA THR A 180 11.89 1.24 4.76
C THR A 180 13.35 1.71 4.90
N SER A 181 14.02 1.96 3.78
CA SER A 181 15.38 2.52 3.73
C SER A 181 15.40 4.03 3.47
N GLU A 182 14.24 4.63 3.15
CA GLU A 182 14.11 6.07 2.91
C GLU A 182 14.09 6.88 4.21
N GLY A 183 14.58 8.12 4.16
CA GLY A 183 14.58 9.04 5.30
C GLY A 183 13.16 9.28 5.85
N ASP A 184 12.20 9.53 4.96
CA ASP A 184 10.80 9.77 5.28
C ASP A 184 10.17 8.64 6.11
N PHE A 185 10.56 7.37 5.89
CA PHE A 185 10.13 6.25 6.72
C PHE A 185 10.55 6.44 8.17
N HIS A 186 11.83 6.72 8.41
CA HIS A 186 12.40 6.88 9.75
C HIS A 186 11.81 8.09 10.46
N GLU A 187 11.65 9.19 9.77
CA GLU A 187 11.06 10.42 10.28
C GLU A 187 9.59 10.22 10.66
N ALA A 188 8.81 9.59 9.77
CA ALA A 188 7.40 9.31 10.02
C ALA A 188 7.20 8.45 11.27
N LEU A 189 7.96 7.36 11.41
CA LEU A 189 7.86 6.48 12.57
C LEU A 189 8.21 7.22 13.86
N ASN A 190 9.26 8.03 13.84
CA ASN A 190 9.67 8.81 14.99
C ASN A 190 8.61 9.83 15.41
N PHE A 191 8.07 10.62 14.46
CA PHE A 191 7.00 11.56 14.74
C PHE A 191 5.73 10.87 15.25
N ALA A 192 5.33 9.77 14.60
CA ALA A 192 4.17 9.00 15.02
C ALA A 192 4.28 8.52 16.47
N ALA A 193 5.45 8.00 16.85
CA ALA A 193 5.71 7.51 18.20
C ALA A 193 5.73 8.64 19.23
N VAL A 194 6.44 9.74 18.94
CA VAL A 194 6.53 10.91 19.84
C VAL A 194 5.16 11.54 20.07
N TRP A 195 4.37 11.68 19.02
CA TRP A 195 3.04 12.30 19.11
C TRP A 195 1.94 11.30 19.45
N GLN A 196 2.24 10.01 19.56
CA GLN A 196 1.23 8.96 19.76
C GLN A 196 0.09 9.10 18.74
N ALA A 197 0.47 9.35 17.48
CA ALA A 197 -0.48 9.54 16.40
C ALA A 197 -1.25 8.23 16.13
N PRO A 198 -2.57 8.28 15.87
CA PRO A 198 -3.39 7.11 15.55
C PRO A 198 -3.11 6.65 14.10
N VAL A 199 -1.94 6.06 13.88
CA VAL A 199 -1.50 5.56 12.57
C VAL A 199 -1.02 4.12 12.66
N VAL A 200 -1.31 3.34 11.62
CA VAL A 200 -0.81 1.99 11.41
C VAL A 200 0.07 2.00 10.16
N PHE A 201 1.28 1.49 10.27
CA PHE A 201 2.19 1.30 9.14
C PHE A 201 2.17 -0.16 8.71
N LEU A 202 1.79 -0.43 7.46
CA LEU A 202 1.84 -1.75 6.86
C LEU A 202 3.02 -1.83 5.88
N VAL A 203 4.03 -2.60 6.24
CA VAL A 203 5.16 -2.90 5.37
C VAL A 203 4.85 -4.19 4.62
N GLN A 204 4.66 -4.10 3.31
CA GLN A 204 4.56 -5.25 2.42
C GLN A 204 5.97 -5.70 2.04
N ASN A 205 6.54 -6.62 2.83
CA ASN A 205 7.86 -7.17 2.57
C ASN A 205 7.76 -8.24 1.48
N ASN A 206 7.94 -7.83 0.23
CA ASN A 206 7.88 -8.70 -0.94
C ASN A 206 9.26 -9.25 -1.37
N GLY A 207 10.28 -9.02 -0.55
CA GLY A 207 11.64 -9.53 -0.72
C GLY A 207 12.56 -8.69 -1.60
N PHE A 208 12.02 -7.71 -2.35
CA PHE A 208 12.81 -6.97 -3.35
C PHE A 208 12.47 -5.47 -3.45
N ALA A 209 13.47 -4.64 -3.24
CA ALA A 209 13.42 -3.23 -3.67
C ALA A 209 13.85 -3.16 -5.15
N ILE A 210 12.90 -3.17 -6.07
CA ILE A 210 13.11 -3.38 -7.52
C ILE A 210 13.82 -4.72 -7.74
N SER A 211 15.17 -4.70 -7.81
CA SER A 211 16.06 -5.84 -8.01
C SER A 211 16.96 -6.13 -6.80
N VAL A 212 16.90 -5.31 -5.75
CA VAL A 212 17.75 -5.44 -4.56
C VAL A 212 17.08 -6.36 -3.54
N PRO A 213 17.63 -7.55 -3.24
CA PRO A 213 17.03 -8.47 -2.28
C PRO A 213 17.11 -7.91 -0.85
N LEU A 214 16.17 -8.32 0.01
CA LEU A 214 16.03 -7.85 1.38
C LEU A 214 17.34 -7.89 2.20
N ALA A 215 18.11 -8.95 2.03
CA ALA A 215 19.41 -9.12 2.71
C ALA A 215 20.46 -8.04 2.38
N LYS A 216 20.24 -7.27 1.32
CA LYS A 216 21.07 -6.10 0.94
C LYS A 216 20.46 -4.77 1.35
N GLN A 217 19.23 -4.77 1.86
CA GLN A 217 18.53 -3.56 2.29
C GLN A 217 18.67 -3.32 3.79
N THR A 218 18.71 -4.38 4.59
CA THR A 218 18.74 -4.28 6.05
C THR A 218 19.51 -5.42 6.68
N ALA A 219 20.12 -5.14 7.85
CA ALA A 219 20.73 -6.14 8.74
C ALA A 219 19.81 -6.47 9.94
N ALA A 220 18.62 -5.84 10.03
CA ALA A 220 17.66 -6.15 11.09
C ALA A 220 17.14 -7.59 10.94
N PRO A 221 16.81 -8.29 12.04
CA PRO A 221 16.25 -9.64 11.99
C PRO A 221 14.93 -9.70 11.19
N SER A 222 14.10 -8.67 11.29
CA SER A 222 12.94 -8.39 10.44
C SER A 222 12.74 -6.88 10.35
N LEU A 223 11.93 -6.40 9.39
CA LEU A 223 11.59 -4.98 9.28
C LEU A 223 10.74 -4.52 10.47
N ALA A 224 9.92 -5.40 11.05
CA ALA A 224 9.14 -5.12 12.24
C ALA A 224 10.02 -4.75 13.45
N HIS A 225 11.25 -5.24 13.54
CA HIS A 225 12.20 -4.86 14.59
C HIS A 225 12.59 -3.38 14.55
N LYS A 226 12.49 -2.72 13.38
CA LYS A 226 12.75 -1.27 13.29
C LYS A 226 11.82 -0.45 14.18
N ALA A 227 10.57 -0.90 14.39
CA ALA A 227 9.59 -0.24 15.25
C ALA A 227 10.05 -0.04 16.68
N VAL A 228 10.77 -1.03 17.22
CA VAL A 228 11.25 -1.05 18.61
C VAL A 228 12.16 0.15 18.89
N GLY A 229 12.99 0.52 17.91
CA GLY A 229 13.89 1.68 18.00
C GLY A 229 13.15 3.03 18.18
N TYR A 230 11.89 3.10 17.77
CA TYR A 230 11.03 4.29 17.91
C TYR A 230 10.07 4.19 19.10
N GLY A 231 10.06 3.08 19.84
CA GLY A 231 9.19 2.90 20.99
C GLY A 231 7.75 2.52 20.64
N MET A 232 7.53 1.93 19.46
CA MET A 232 6.23 1.40 19.05
C MET A 232 6.30 -0.13 18.85
N PRO A 233 5.17 -0.86 18.99
CA PRO A 233 5.16 -2.30 18.72
C PRO A 233 5.42 -2.62 17.26
N GLY A 234 6.28 -3.61 17.02
CA GLY A 234 6.41 -4.32 15.76
C GLY A 234 5.54 -5.57 15.76
N ARG A 235 4.94 -5.93 14.65
CA ARG A 235 4.19 -7.17 14.43
C ARG A 235 4.64 -7.81 13.14
N LEU A 236 4.75 -9.13 13.17
CA LEU A 236 5.16 -9.93 12.02
C LEU A 236 4.01 -10.87 11.64
N VAL A 237 3.61 -10.86 10.38
CA VAL A 237 2.47 -11.64 9.88
C VAL A 237 2.80 -12.27 8.53
N ASP A 238 2.23 -13.46 8.26
CA ASP A 238 2.22 -14.05 6.93
C ASP A 238 1.33 -13.20 6.02
N GLY A 239 1.96 -12.48 5.10
CA GLY A 239 1.30 -11.53 4.20
C GLY A 239 0.43 -12.20 3.12
N ASN A 240 0.47 -13.52 3.00
CA ASN A 240 -0.39 -14.30 2.09
C ASN A 240 -1.59 -14.92 2.83
N ASP A 241 -1.60 -14.87 4.16
CA ASP A 241 -2.76 -15.24 4.99
C ASP A 241 -3.66 -14.03 5.21
N ALA A 242 -4.68 -13.85 4.35
CA ALA A 242 -5.56 -12.68 4.39
C ALA A 242 -6.31 -12.52 5.72
N ALA A 243 -6.64 -13.64 6.39
CA ALA A 243 -7.30 -13.60 7.68
C ALA A 243 -6.35 -13.11 8.77
N ALA A 244 -5.09 -13.60 8.77
CA ALA A 244 -4.07 -13.17 9.72
C ALA A 244 -3.70 -11.68 9.53
N VAL A 245 -3.51 -11.23 8.29
CA VAL A 245 -3.25 -9.81 8.00
C VAL A 245 -4.38 -8.94 8.50
N HIS A 246 -5.65 -9.31 8.21
CA HIS A 246 -6.81 -8.58 8.69
C HIS A 246 -6.86 -8.52 10.22
N GLU A 247 -6.65 -9.63 10.91
CA GLU A 247 -6.69 -9.70 12.38
C GLU A 247 -5.61 -8.80 13.01
N VAL A 248 -4.37 -8.91 12.55
CA VAL A 248 -3.25 -8.09 13.05
C VAL A 248 -3.47 -6.60 12.79
N LEU A 249 -3.98 -6.25 11.61
CA LEU A 249 -4.32 -4.86 11.29
C LEU A 249 -5.50 -4.36 12.13
N ALA A 250 -6.53 -5.19 12.36
CA ALA A 250 -7.66 -4.84 13.21
C ALA A 250 -7.23 -4.53 14.65
N ASP A 251 -6.29 -5.32 15.19
CA ASP A 251 -5.71 -5.07 16.51
C ASP A 251 -4.92 -3.76 16.54
N ALA A 252 -4.12 -3.50 15.50
CA ALA A 252 -3.34 -2.28 15.39
C ALA A 252 -4.24 -1.03 15.26
N VAL A 253 -5.29 -1.09 14.42
CA VAL A 253 -6.28 -0.01 14.26
C VAL A 253 -7.02 0.24 15.58
N ARG A 254 -7.48 -0.81 16.24
CA ARG A 254 -8.17 -0.72 17.54
C ARG A 254 -7.27 -0.10 18.61
N ARG A 255 -5.99 -0.50 18.66
CA ARG A 255 -4.99 0.09 19.56
C ARG A 255 -4.79 1.59 19.27
N ALA A 256 -4.60 1.96 18.00
CA ALA A 256 -4.41 3.34 17.59
C ALA A 256 -5.61 4.20 17.96
N ARG A 257 -6.82 3.73 17.68
CA ARG A 257 -8.09 4.38 18.00
C ARG A 257 -8.30 4.59 19.51
N ALA A 258 -7.88 3.61 20.31
CA ALA A 258 -7.93 3.70 21.79
C ALA A 258 -6.84 4.61 22.38
N GLY A 259 -6.04 5.33 21.57
CA GLY A 259 -4.96 6.19 22.05
C GLY A 259 -3.68 5.44 22.42
N GLY A 260 -3.55 4.17 22.07
CA GLY A 260 -2.35 3.36 22.32
C GLY A 260 -1.16 3.69 21.40
N GLY A 261 -1.31 4.66 20.50
CA GLY A 261 -0.27 5.11 19.58
C GLY A 261 -0.08 4.18 18.36
N PRO A 262 0.97 4.42 17.56
CA PRO A 262 1.20 3.73 16.30
C PRO A 262 1.63 2.26 16.48
N THR A 263 1.50 1.48 15.40
CA THR A 263 2.01 0.11 15.27
C THR A 263 2.63 -0.06 13.90
N LEU A 264 3.77 -0.75 13.81
CA LEU A 264 4.35 -1.21 12.55
C LEU A 264 4.03 -2.70 12.35
N VAL A 265 3.37 -3.02 11.25
CA VAL A 265 3.07 -4.39 10.83
C VAL A 265 3.92 -4.72 9.62
N GLU A 266 4.75 -5.75 9.72
CA GLU A 266 5.45 -6.34 8.58
C GLU A 266 4.69 -7.57 8.10
N ALA A 267 4.19 -7.53 6.87
CA ALA A 267 3.58 -8.64 6.19
C ALA A 267 4.59 -9.25 5.22
N ILE A 268 5.02 -10.49 5.52
CA ILE A 268 5.92 -11.25 4.64
C ILE A 268 5.12 -11.79 3.48
N THR A 269 5.44 -11.35 2.29
CA THR A 269 4.77 -11.72 1.05
C THR A 269 5.77 -11.83 -0.09
N TYR A 270 5.30 -11.95 -1.32
CA TYR A 270 6.18 -12.03 -2.47
C TYR A 270 5.57 -11.36 -3.70
N ARG A 271 6.40 -10.59 -4.42
CA ARG A 271 6.02 -10.02 -5.71
C ARG A 271 6.20 -11.07 -6.80
N VAL A 272 5.12 -11.72 -7.23
CA VAL A 272 5.16 -12.79 -8.24
C VAL A 272 5.56 -12.24 -9.61
N ASP A 273 4.99 -11.12 -10.03
CA ASP A 273 5.30 -10.48 -11.30
C ASP A 273 6.60 -9.67 -11.23
N ALA A 274 7.09 -9.21 -12.38
CA ALA A 274 8.19 -8.25 -12.49
C ALA A 274 7.85 -6.94 -11.76
N HIS A 275 8.86 -6.09 -11.50
CA HIS A 275 8.65 -4.82 -10.78
C HIS A 275 7.60 -3.94 -11.45
N THR A 276 7.73 -3.78 -12.76
CA THR A 276 6.74 -3.14 -13.66
C THR A 276 6.76 -3.85 -15.00
N ASN A 277 5.92 -3.42 -15.94
CA ASN A 277 5.89 -3.92 -17.32
C ASN A 277 7.21 -3.71 -18.11
N ALA A 278 8.10 -2.85 -17.63
CA ALA A 278 9.39 -2.54 -18.25
C ALA A 278 10.58 -3.30 -17.61
N ASP A 279 10.34 -4.09 -16.56
CA ASP A 279 11.36 -4.81 -15.80
C ASP A 279 11.55 -6.25 -16.30
N ASP A 280 12.79 -6.73 -16.27
CA ASP A 280 13.16 -8.13 -16.53
C ASP A 280 13.61 -8.80 -15.22
N ALA A 281 12.68 -9.45 -14.54
CA ALA A 281 12.93 -10.09 -13.26
C ALA A 281 13.86 -11.30 -13.32
N THR A 282 14.09 -11.91 -14.49
CA THR A 282 15.00 -13.05 -14.67
C THR A 282 16.46 -12.69 -14.36
N ARG A 283 16.78 -11.40 -14.35
CA ARG A 283 18.12 -10.89 -14.07
C ARG A 283 18.52 -10.95 -12.59
N TYR A 284 17.55 -11.09 -11.67
CA TYR A 284 17.84 -10.99 -10.24
C TYR A 284 17.14 -12.04 -9.36
N ARG A 285 16.24 -12.87 -9.92
CA ARG A 285 15.60 -13.99 -9.20
C ARG A 285 15.38 -15.20 -10.13
N GLY A 286 15.29 -16.39 -9.55
CA GLY A 286 15.10 -17.65 -10.28
C GLY A 286 13.63 -18.10 -10.28
N ASP A 287 13.25 -18.88 -11.30
CA ASP A 287 11.88 -19.41 -11.44
C ASP A 287 11.47 -20.32 -10.27
N ALA A 288 12.41 -21.10 -9.71
CA ALA A 288 12.12 -21.98 -8.57
C ALA A 288 11.65 -21.22 -7.32
N GLU A 289 12.19 -20.04 -7.08
CA GLU A 289 11.76 -19.17 -5.99
C GLU A 289 10.33 -18.67 -6.24
N VAL A 290 10.03 -18.23 -7.45
CA VAL A 290 8.68 -17.76 -7.83
C VAL A 290 7.66 -18.89 -7.70
N GLU A 291 7.97 -20.11 -8.16
CA GLU A 291 7.06 -21.25 -8.05
C GLU A 291 6.80 -21.66 -6.61
N ALA A 292 7.81 -21.64 -5.74
CA ALA A 292 7.61 -21.89 -4.31
C ALA A 292 6.62 -20.91 -3.67
N TRP A 293 6.68 -19.62 -4.06
CA TRP A 293 5.71 -18.64 -3.58
C TRP A 293 4.32 -18.77 -4.23
N ARG A 294 4.23 -19.28 -5.46
CA ARG A 294 2.93 -19.61 -6.09
C ARG A 294 2.21 -20.75 -5.38
N GLU A 295 2.95 -21.69 -4.78
CA GLU A 295 2.34 -22.71 -3.92
C GLU A 295 1.73 -22.12 -2.64
N HIS A 296 2.22 -20.96 -2.21
CA HIS A 296 1.71 -20.18 -1.07
C HIS A 296 0.82 -19.00 -1.53
N ASP A 297 0.03 -19.22 -2.57
CA ASP A 297 -0.87 -18.22 -3.15
C ASP A 297 -2.02 -17.85 -2.17
N PRO A 298 -2.28 -16.54 -1.92
CA PRO A 298 -3.28 -16.11 -0.95
C PRO A 298 -4.71 -16.57 -1.30
N ILE A 299 -5.06 -16.64 -2.58
CA ILE A 299 -6.38 -17.12 -3.02
C ILE A 299 -6.51 -18.61 -2.73
N ALA A 300 -5.50 -19.39 -3.12
CA ALA A 300 -5.50 -20.83 -2.92
C ALA A 300 -5.51 -21.23 -1.42
N LEU A 301 -4.81 -20.48 -0.57
CA LEU A 301 -4.83 -20.67 0.87
C LEU A 301 -6.24 -20.48 1.44
N LEU A 302 -6.89 -19.37 1.11
CA LEU A 302 -8.22 -19.04 1.63
C LEU A 302 -9.31 -19.93 1.03
N GLU A 303 -9.22 -20.27 -0.25
CA GLU A 303 -10.15 -21.20 -0.92
C GLU A 303 -10.12 -22.57 -0.27
N ARG A 304 -8.93 -23.10 0.03
CA ARG A 304 -8.76 -24.38 0.73
C ARG A 304 -9.41 -24.37 2.11
N GLU A 305 -9.20 -23.30 2.88
CA GLU A 305 -9.81 -23.14 4.21
C GLU A 305 -11.33 -23.08 4.12
N LEU A 306 -11.88 -22.24 3.25
CA LEU A 306 -13.32 -22.08 3.08
C LEU A 306 -14.00 -23.36 2.60
N THR A 307 -13.40 -24.06 1.63
CA THR A 307 -13.92 -25.32 1.11
C THR A 307 -13.85 -26.41 2.18
N GLY A 308 -12.75 -26.51 2.91
CA GLY A 308 -12.58 -27.47 4.01
C GLY A 308 -13.59 -27.29 5.14
N ARG A 309 -14.06 -26.06 5.37
CA ARG A 309 -15.11 -25.71 6.34
C ARG A 309 -16.53 -25.78 5.78
N GLY A 310 -16.71 -26.09 4.50
CA GLY A 310 -18.01 -26.06 3.84
C GLY A 310 -18.60 -24.64 3.72
N LEU A 311 -17.77 -23.61 3.75
CA LEU A 311 -18.15 -22.20 3.63
C LEU A 311 -18.11 -21.67 2.19
N LEU A 312 -17.50 -22.41 1.27
CA LEU A 312 -17.41 -22.14 -0.15
C LEU A 312 -17.64 -23.44 -0.91
N ASP A 313 -18.56 -23.44 -1.84
CA ASP A 313 -18.79 -24.49 -2.83
C ASP A 313 -18.38 -24.02 -4.22
N GLU A 314 -18.46 -24.91 -5.24
CA GLU A 314 -18.10 -24.59 -6.61
C GLU A 314 -18.96 -23.46 -7.19
N ALA A 315 -20.24 -23.39 -6.82
CA ALA A 315 -21.14 -22.33 -7.30
C ALA A 315 -20.74 -20.96 -6.73
N GLY A 316 -20.36 -20.90 -5.46
CA GLY A 316 -19.86 -19.67 -4.83
C GLY A 316 -18.51 -19.22 -5.42
N ALA A 317 -17.59 -20.16 -5.67
CA ALA A 317 -16.32 -19.88 -6.31
C ALA A 317 -16.51 -19.37 -7.75
N GLU A 318 -17.44 -19.99 -8.51
CA GLU A 318 -17.77 -19.54 -9.86
C GLU A 318 -18.40 -18.14 -9.87
N THR A 319 -19.28 -17.84 -8.91
CA THR A 319 -19.86 -16.50 -8.76
C THR A 319 -18.76 -15.44 -8.56
N ALA A 320 -17.81 -15.70 -7.67
CA ALA A 320 -16.68 -14.78 -7.45
C ALA A 320 -15.84 -14.57 -8.73
N ARG A 321 -15.62 -15.62 -9.52
CA ARG A 321 -14.92 -15.52 -10.82
C ARG A 321 -15.72 -14.70 -11.83
N GLN A 322 -17.03 -14.88 -11.91
CA GLN A 322 -17.91 -14.14 -12.83
C GLN A 322 -17.99 -12.66 -12.48
N ASP A 323 -18.09 -12.32 -11.20
CA ASP A 323 -18.08 -10.92 -10.74
C ASP A 323 -16.76 -10.25 -11.07
N ALA A 324 -15.65 -10.95 -10.88
CA ALA A 324 -14.31 -10.47 -11.23
C ALA A 324 -14.17 -10.26 -12.76
N GLU A 325 -14.69 -11.17 -13.58
CA GLU A 325 -14.66 -11.02 -15.04
C GLU A 325 -15.55 -9.87 -15.51
N THR A 326 -16.72 -9.68 -14.88
CA THR A 326 -17.62 -8.56 -15.18
C THR A 326 -16.93 -7.22 -14.92
N MET A 327 -16.28 -7.06 -13.77
CA MET A 327 -15.47 -5.87 -13.46
C MET A 327 -14.35 -5.68 -14.47
N ALA A 328 -13.62 -6.74 -14.83
CA ALA A 328 -12.51 -6.64 -15.78
C ALA A 328 -12.96 -6.31 -17.21
N ALA A 329 -14.14 -6.78 -17.62
CA ALA A 329 -14.73 -6.45 -18.91
C ALA A 329 -15.15 -4.98 -18.97
N ASP A 330 -15.77 -4.46 -17.91
CA ASP A 330 -16.11 -3.05 -17.79
C ASP A 330 -14.86 -2.16 -17.81
N LEU A 331 -13.88 -2.49 -16.97
CA LEU A 331 -12.59 -1.80 -16.94
C LEU A 331 -11.94 -1.74 -18.33
N ARG A 332 -11.89 -2.87 -19.04
CA ARG A 332 -11.33 -2.94 -20.40
C ARG A 332 -12.11 -2.05 -21.38
N ALA A 333 -13.45 -2.10 -21.34
CA ALA A 333 -14.28 -1.33 -22.24
C ALA A 333 -14.09 0.18 -22.05
N ARG A 334 -14.06 0.64 -20.81
CA ARG A 334 -13.90 2.07 -20.45
C ARG A 334 -12.47 2.56 -20.67
N MET A 335 -11.45 1.77 -20.38
CA MET A 335 -10.04 2.13 -20.61
C MET A 335 -9.67 2.14 -22.11
N ASN A 336 -10.46 1.52 -22.99
CA ASN A 336 -10.25 1.61 -24.43
C ASN A 336 -10.84 2.90 -25.06
N GLN A 337 -11.57 3.68 -24.29
CA GLN A 337 -11.99 5.01 -24.71
C GLN A 337 -10.86 6.00 -24.47
N ASP A 338 -10.67 6.93 -25.39
CA ASP A 338 -9.73 8.02 -25.19
C ASP A 338 -10.31 9.01 -24.16
N ALA A 339 -9.47 9.49 -23.25
CA ALA A 339 -9.90 10.51 -22.31
C ALA A 339 -10.04 11.85 -23.03
N GLU A 340 -11.22 12.47 -22.93
CA GLU A 340 -11.40 13.85 -23.32
C GLU A 340 -10.96 14.74 -22.14
N LEU A 341 -9.77 15.33 -22.26
CA LEU A 341 -9.23 16.26 -21.26
C LEU A 341 -9.43 17.69 -21.76
N ASP A 342 -9.97 18.56 -20.89
CA ASP A 342 -10.02 19.99 -21.19
C ASP A 342 -8.61 20.58 -20.99
N PRO A 343 -7.94 21.07 -22.05
CA PRO A 343 -6.62 21.67 -21.92
C PRO A 343 -6.60 22.88 -20.97
N MET A 344 -7.74 23.51 -20.71
CA MET A 344 -7.83 24.65 -19.79
C MET A 344 -7.70 24.26 -18.34
N ASP A 345 -7.92 22.99 -17.99
CA ASP A 345 -7.73 22.45 -16.63
C ASP A 345 -6.28 22.57 -16.15
N LEU A 346 -5.30 22.63 -17.06
CA LEU A 346 -3.91 22.91 -16.73
C LEU A 346 -3.71 24.19 -15.90
N PHE A 347 -4.64 25.14 -16.01
CA PHE A 347 -4.57 26.46 -15.37
C PHE A 347 -5.50 26.60 -14.16
N THR A 348 -6.39 25.64 -13.93
CA THR A 348 -7.52 25.79 -12.99
C THR A 348 -7.09 25.62 -11.53
N HIS A 349 -6.14 24.72 -11.24
CA HIS A 349 -5.81 24.29 -9.88
C HIS A 349 -4.37 24.65 -9.44
N VAL A 350 -3.69 25.56 -10.15
CA VAL A 350 -2.29 25.92 -9.83
C VAL A 350 -2.20 26.86 -8.62
N TYR A 351 -3.08 27.86 -8.55
CA TYR A 351 -3.16 28.82 -7.46
C TYR A 351 -4.63 29.12 -7.11
N ALA A 352 -4.89 29.51 -5.87
CA ALA A 352 -6.20 30.00 -5.45
C ALA A 352 -6.64 31.24 -6.24
N GLU A 353 -5.69 32.15 -6.50
CA GLU A 353 -5.84 33.31 -7.39
C GLU A 353 -4.81 33.19 -8.50
N PRO A 354 -5.22 33.07 -9.78
CA PRO A 354 -4.29 32.96 -10.89
C PRO A 354 -3.37 34.15 -11.02
N THR A 355 -2.08 33.91 -11.22
CA THR A 355 -1.12 34.97 -11.50
C THR A 355 -1.32 35.57 -12.91
N PRO A 356 -0.86 36.82 -13.18
CA PRO A 356 -0.91 37.40 -14.53
C PRO A 356 -0.25 36.51 -15.59
N GLN A 357 0.89 35.89 -15.26
CA GLN A 357 1.61 34.98 -16.18
C GLN A 357 0.77 33.71 -16.50
N LEU A 358 0.11 33.14 -15.51
CA LEU A 358 -0.75 31.97 -15.73
C LEU A 358 -1.95 32.29 -16.60
N LEU A 359 -2.53 33.51 -16.43
CA LEU A 359 -3.63 33.98 -17.27
C LEU A 359 -3.16 34.22 -18.71
N GLU A 360 -1.97 34.81 -18.93
CA GLU A 360 -1.38 35.00 -20.23
C GLU A 360 -1.12 33.66 -20.95
N GLN A 361 -0.54 32.68 -20.26
CA GLN A 361 -0.30 31.35 -20.82
C GLN A 361 -1.60 30.64 -21.20
N ARG A 362 -2.64 30.79 -20.39
CA ARG A 362 -3.97 30.23 -20.69
C ARG A 362 -4.56 30.85 -21.96
N GLU A 363 -4.49 32.16 -22.14
CA GLU A 363 -4.98 32.81 -23.33
C GLU A 363 -4.14 32.47 -24.58
N GLN A 364 -2.84 32.29 -24.40
CA GLN A 364 -1.96 31.83 -25.50
C GLN A 364 -2.36 30.43 -25.96
N LEU A 365 -2.51 29.44 -25.02
CA LEU A 365 -2.93 28.10 -25.39
C LEU A 365 -4.32 28.08 -26.04
N ARG A 366 -5.25 28.90 -25.54
CA ARG A 366 -6.59 29.00 -26.14
C ARG A 366 -6.51 29.49 -27.61
N ALA A 367 -5.65 30.45 -27.89
CA ALA A 367 -5.43 30.98 -29.25
C ALA A 367 -4.78 29.92 -30.16
N GLU A 368 -3.82 29.15 -29.65
CA GLU A 368 -3.17 28.07 -30.38
C GLU A 368 -4.17 26.98 -30.75
N LEU A 369 -4.98 26.51 -29.80
CA LEU A 369 -6.02 25.50 -30.03
C LEU A 369 -7.10 25.97 -31.03
N ALA A 370 -7.49 27.24 -30.99
CA ALA A 370 -8.41 27.81 -31.95
C ALA A 370 -7.83 27.80 -33.38
N ALA A 371 -6.56 28.18 -33.53
CA ALA A 371 -5.89 28.16 -34.83
C ALA A 371 -5.70 26.74 -35.40
N GLU A 372 -5.43 25.74 -34.54
CA GLU A 372 -5.36 24.36 -34.94
C GLU A 372 -6.73 23.83 -35.43
N ALA A 373 -7.82 24.12 -34.70
CA ALA A 373 -9.17 23.72 -35.09
C ALA A 373 -9.60 24.32 -36.43
N GLU A 374 -9.25 25.61 -36.69
CA GLU A 374 -9.48 26.24 -37.99
C GLU A 374 -8.69 25.57 -39.12
N SER A 375 -7.44 25.16 -38.85
CA SER A 375 -6.58 24.51 -39.83
C SER A 375 -7.06 23.09 -40.16
N GLU A 376 -7.61 22.36 -39.19
CA GLU A 376 -8.17 21.01 -39.37
C GLU A 376 -9.51 21.05 -40.12
N GLY A 377 -10.36 22.03 -39.80
CA GLY A 377 -11.63 22.25 -40.52
C GLY A 377 -11.45 22.74 -41.96
N ALA A 378 -10.27 23.22 -42.35
CA ALA A 378 -9.93 23.65 -43.69
C ALA A 378 -9.28 22.54 -44.56
N ARG A 379 -9.02 21.35 -44.02
CA ARG A 379 -8.52 20.22 -44.81
C ARG A 379 -9.70 19.57 -45.56
N PRO A 380 -9.60 19.46 -46.91
CA PRO A 380 -10.69 18.94 -47.72
C PRO A 380 -10.93 17.45 -47.56
#